data_2968a79e6547c39c64189fe500aa15a4
#
_entry.id   2968a79e6547c39c64189fe500aa15a4
#
_cell.length_a   1.000
_cell.length_b   1.000
_cell.length_c   1.000
_cell.angle_alpha   90.00
_cell.angle_beta   90.00
_cell.angle_gamma   90.00
#
_symmetry.space_group_name_H-M   'P 1'
#
loop_
_entity.id
_entity.type
_entity.pdbx_description
1 polymer ?
#
loop_
_entity_poly.entity_id
_entity_poly.type
_entity_poly.pdbx_seq_one_letter_code
_entity_poly.pdbx_strand_id
1 'polypeptide(L)'
;MKKIAVVGLGYVGLPLGLNFARAGAKVIGLDIDSEKVEALNAGKSYIKHISEGDVAEAVASGRFMASGDFSLVKSEAVDAVIICVPTPLTKQREPDISFILDTGREIAPYIQRGMVIVLESTTFPGTTDEYLRPVL
;
A
#
# COMPACT_ATOMS: atom_id res chain seq x y z
N MET A 1 -5.34 18.23 -5.50
CA MET A 1 -4.38 17.11 -5.43
C MET A 1 -5.06 15.90 -4.80
N LYS A 2 -5.02 14.77 -5.49
CA LYS A 2 -5.57 13.52 -4.94
C LYS A 2 -4.61 12.92 -3.94
N LYS A 3 -5.16 12.32 -2.90
CA LYS A 3 -4.38 11.59 -1.88
C LYS A 3 -4.68 10.11 -2.01
N ILE A 4 -3.62 9.31 -2.08
CA ILE A 4 -3.71 7.87 -2.29
C ILE A 4 -2.89 7.17 -1.21
N ALA A 5 -3.47 6.19 -0.53
CA ALA A 5 -2.73 5.31 0.36
C ALA A 5 -2.41 4.01 -0.39
N VAL A 6 -1.15 3.63 -0.39
CA VAL A 6 -0.70 2.36 -0.97
C VAL A 6 -0.25 1.46 0.18
N VAL A 7 -0.96 0.37 0.41
CA VAL A 7 -0.69 -0.56 1.50
C VAL A 7 0.11 -1.74 0.98
N GLY A 8 1.29 -1.93 1.52
CA GLY A 8 2.25 -2.92 1.06
C GLY A 8 3.25 -2.32 0.09
N LEU A 9 4.48 -2.15 0.53
CA LEU A 9 5.54 -1.45 -0.22
C LEU A 9 6.58 -2.44 -0.76
N GLY A 10 6.10 -3.50 -1.40
CA GLY A 10 6.93 -4.49 -2.08
C GLY A 10 7.08 -4.20 -3.57
N TYR A 11 7.25 -5.27 -4.35
CA TYR A 11 7.54 -5.18 -5.79
C TYR A 11 6.40 -4.57 -6.63
N VAL A 12 5.18 -4.57 -6.12
CA VAL A 12 4.03 -3.96 -6.81
C VAL A 12 3.71 -2.61 -6.21
N GLY A 13 3.62 -2.52 -4.88
CA GLY A 13 3.18 -1.31 -4.19
C GLY A 13 4.14 -0.14 -4.30
N LEU A 14 5.44 -0.37 -4.14
CA LEU A 14 6.41 0.71 -4.21
C LEU A 14 6.49 1.35 -5.60
N PRO A 15 6.64 0.58 -6.70
CA PRO A 15 6.63 1.18 -8.04
C PRO A 15 5.34 1.94 -8.33
N LEU A 16 4.21 1.38 -7.93
CA LEU A 16 2.90 1.99 -8.14
C LEU A 16 2.78 3.32 -7.39
N GLY A 17 3.19 3.34 -6.12
CA GLY A 17 3.18 4.56 -5.31
C GLY A 17 4.06 5.65 -5.90
N LEU A 18 5.26 5.31 -6.36
CA LEU A 18 6.17 6.27 -6.99
C LEU A 18 5.59 6.83 -8.29
N ASN A 19 4.92 5.99 -9.09
CA ASN A 19 4.27 6.45 -10.32
C ASN A 19 3.14 7.44 -10.03
N PHE A 20 2.32 7.18 -9.02
CA PHE A 20 1.29 8.14 -8.62
C PHE A 20 1.87 9.46 -8.13
N ALA A 21 2.97 9.41 -7.39
CA ALA A 21 3.64 10.62 -6.91
C ALA A 21 4.18 11.44 -8.08
N ARG A 22 4.76 10.81 -9.09
CA ARG A 22 5.20 11.49 -10.31
C ARG A 22 4.05 12.13 -11.07
N ALA A 23 2.88 11.49 -11.04
CA ALA A 23 1.69 12.02 -11.70
C ALA A 23 1.06 13.19 -10.94
N GLY A 24 1.58 13.56 -9.79
CA GLY A 24 1.14 14.70 -9.01
C GLY A 24 0.23 14.36 -7.82
N ALA A 25 -0.02 13.08 -7.55
CA ALA A 25 -0.79 12.68 -6.38
C ALA A 25 0.07 12.72 -5.12
N LYS A 26 -0.56 12.94 -3.98
CA LYS A 26 0.09 12.75 -2.68
C LYS A 26 -0.09 11.29 -2.27
N VAL A 27 1.00 10.58 -2.09
CA VAL A 27 1.01 9.15 -1.79
C VAL A 27 1.49 8.89 -0.37
N ILE A 28 0.71 8.11 0.36
CA ILE A 28 1.08 7.64 1.70
C ILE A 28 1.30 6.13 1.57
N GLY A 29 2.55 5.71 1.65
CA GLY A 29 2.91 4.30 1.63
C GLY A 29 2.79 3.72 3.03
N LEU A 30 2.02 2.65 3.18
CA LEU A 30 1.81 2.00 4.48
C LEU A 30 2.35 0.57 4.44
N ASP A 31 3.17 0.24 5.42
CA ASP A 31 3.73 -1.10 5.56
C ASP A 31 3.96 -1.42 7.03
N ILE A 32 3.78 -2.68 7.40
CA ILE A 32 4.06 -3.14 8.76
C ILE A 32 5.56 -3.32 9.02
N ASP A 33 6.37 -3.37 7.96
CA ASP A 33 7.82 -3.53 8.05
C ASP A 33 8.47 -2.17 8.28
N SER A 34 8.90 -1.92 9.52
CA SER A 34 9.53 -0.66 9.90
C SER A 34 10.85 -0.40 9.17
N GLU A 35 11.57 -1.43 8.78
CA GLU A 35 12.82 -1.28 8.03
C GLU A 35 12.57 -0.70 6.65
N LYS A 36 11.50 -1.16 5.97
CA LYS A 36 11.10 -0.60 4.68
C LYS A 36 10.67 0.85 4.82
N VAL A 37 9.88 1.16 5.84
CA VAL A 37 9.42 2.51 6.11
C VAL A 37 10.59 3.46 6.34
N GLU A 38 11.53 3.08 7.18
CA GLU A 38 12.72 3.89 7.47
C GLU A 38 13.58 4.10 6.24
N ALA A 39 13.81 3.03 5.45
CA ALA A 39 14.63 3.12 4.25
C ALA A 39 14.01 4.09 3.23
N LEU A 40 12.73 4.00 2.99
CA LEU A 40 12.05 4.87 2.02
C LEU A 40 12.05 6.33 2.46
N ASN A 41 11.78 6.61 3.73
CA ASN A 41 11.81 7.98 4.25
C ASN A 41 13.24 8.58 4.24
N ALA A 42 14.26 7.72 4.24
CA ALA A 42 15.65 8.14 4.09
C ALA A 42 16.09 8.29 2.62
N GLY A 43 15.17 8.06 1.67
CA GLY A 43 15.46 8.17 0.24
C GLY A 43 16.20 6.96 -0.32
N LYS A 44 16.11 5.81 0.34
CA LYS A 44 16.78 4.58 -0.08
C LYS A 44 15.81 3.61 -0.73
N SER A 45 16.30 2.80 -1.67
CA SER A 45 15.54 1.74 -2.30
C SER A 45 16.06 0.37 -1.88
N TYR A 46 15.15 -0.56 -1.63
CA TYR A 46 15.47 -1.97 -1.37
C TYR A 46 15.08 -2.87 -2.54
N ILE A 47 14.62 -2.30 -3.64
CA ILE A 47 14.24 -3.01 -4.86
C ILE A 47 15.23 -2.66 -5.96
N LYS A 48 15.88 -3.68 -6.54
CA LYS A 48 17.00 -3.50 -7.48
C LYS A 48 16.68 -2.62 -8.68
N HIS A 49 15.50 -2.73 -9.24
CA HIS A 49 15.11 -1.98 -10.45
C HIS A 49 14.52 -0.61 -10.16
N ILE A 50 14.46 -0.22 -8.89
CA ILE A 50 14.03 1.12 -8.49
C ILE A 50 15.25 1.86 -7.93
N SER A 51 15.62 2.97 -8.55
CA SER A 51 16.79 3.74 -8.11
C SER A 51 16.53 4.50 -6.82
N GLU A 52 17.55 4.67 -6.00
CA GLU A 52 17.47 5.49 -4.80
C GLU A 52 17.15 6.95 -5.14
N GLY A 53 17.60 7.43 -6.29
CA GLY A 53 17.29 8.75 -6.78
C GLY A 53 15.80 8.97 -7.00
N ASP A 54 15.09 7.97 -7.54
CA ASP A 54 13.64 8.06 -7.74
C ASP A 54 12.90 8.13 -6.40
N VAL A 55 13.31 7.34 -5.42
CA VAL A 55 12.74 7.36 -4.08
C VAL A 55 13.02 8.70 -3.40
N ALA A 56 14.26 9.15 -3.42
CA ALA A 56 14.68 10.40 -2.80
C ALA A 56 13.95 11.60 -3.40
N GLU A 57 13.77 11.64 -4.72
CA GLU A 57 13.03 12.70 -5.40
C GLU A 57 11.59 12.74 -4.95
N ALA A 58 10.90 11.60 -4.91
CA ALA A 58 9.51 11.52 -4.50
C ALA A 58 9.32 11.98 -3.04
N VAL A 59 10.22 11.55 -2.15
CA VAL A 59 10.18 11.94 -0.74
C VAL A 59 10.47 13.44 -0.59
N ALA A 60 11.49 13.94 -1.28
CA ALA A 60 11.87 15.36 -1.20
C ALA A 60 10.79 16.29 -1.75
N SER A 61 10.01 15.83 -2.73
CA SER A 61 8.90 16.62 -3.29
C SER A 61 7.72 16.78 -2.33
N GLY A 62 7.69 15.99 -1.25
CA GLY A 62 6.57 15.94 -0.31
C GLY A 62 5.37 15.14 -0.81
N ARG A 63 5.47 14.52 -1.99
CA ARG A 63 4.38 13.74 -2.58
C ARG A 63 4.39 12.27 -2.18
N PHE A 64 5.45 11.80 -1.55
CA PHE A 64 5.55 10.42 -1.07
C PHE A 64 6.07 10.41 0.36
N MET A 65 5.38 9.67 1.22
CA MET A 65 5.88 9.37 2.56
C MET A 65 5.52 7.93 2.91
N ALA A 66 6.35 7.29 3.70
CA ALA A 66 6.09 5.94 4.20
C ALA A 66 5.79 5.99 5.69
N SER A 67 4.91 5.12 6.16
CA SER A 67 4.55 5.03 7.56
C SER A 67 4.04 3.64 7.92
N GLY A 68 4.15 3.29 9.20
CA GLY A 68 3.47 2.12 9.75
C GLY A 68 2.15 2.47 10.43
N ASP A 69 1.75 3.73 10.40
CA ASP A 69 0.54 4.20 11.06
C ASP A 69 -0.65 4.20 10.09
N PHE A 70 -1.46 3.15 10.15
CA PHE A 70 -2.61 2.97 9.27
C PHE A 70 -3.73 3.98 9.53
N SER A 71 -3.73 4.65 10.68
CA SER A 71 -4.71 5.70 10.96
C SER A 71 -4.58 6.91 10.02
N LEU A 72 -3.47 7.03 9.29
CA LEU A 72 -3.28 8.07 8.29
C LEU A 72 -4.30 7.98 7.15
N VAL A 73 -4.88 6.81 6.90
CA VAL A 73 -5.98 6.66 5.94
C VAL A 73 -7.11 7.62 6.27
N LYS A 74 -7.45 7.72 7.54
CA LYS A 74 -8.50 8.62 8.03
C LYS A 74 -7.99 10.04 8.23
N SER A 75 -6.86 10.21 8.91
CA SER A 75 -6.36 11.54 9.27
C SER A 75 -5.94 12.37 8.07
N GLU A 76 -5.45 11.72 7.01
CA GLU A 76 -5.11 12.39 5.76
C GLU A 76 -6.29 12.45 4.78
N ALA A 77 -7.42 11.84 5.11
CA ALA A 77 -8.63 11.81 4.28
C ALA A 77 -8.30 11.39 2.84
N VAL A 78 -7.66 10.23 2.70
CA VAL A 78 -7.27 9.74 1.38
C VAL A 78 -8.48 9.47 0.49
N ASP A 79 -8.32 9.67 -0.81
CA ASP A 79 -9.39 9.44 -1.79
C ASP A 79 -9.49 7.96 -2.19
N ALA A 80 -8.35 7.26 -2.16
CA ALA A 80 -8.29 5.86 -2.54
C ALA A 80 -7.27 5.11 -1.67
N VAL A 81 -7.54 3.83 -1.44
CA VAL A 81 -6.62 2.90 -0.77
C VAL A 81 -6.35 1.75 -1.73
N ILE A 82 -5.08 1.55 -2.06
CA ILE A 82 -4.65 0.48 -2.96
C ILE A 82 -3.89 -0.55 -2.12
N ILE A 83 -4.42 -1.76 -2.06
CA ILE A 83 -3.84 -2.84 -1.25
C ILE A 83 -2.95 -3.69 -2.14
N CYS A 84 -1.66 -3.71 -1.85
CA CYS A 84 -0.62 -4.40 -2.63
C CYS A 84 0.16 -5.37 -1.74
N VAL A 85 -0.53 -6.21 -1.01
CA VAL A 85 0.10 -7.18 -0.10
C VAL A 85 0.31 -8.52 -0.81
N PRO A 86 1.31 -9.31 -0.41
CA PRO A 86 1.58 -10.60 -1.05
C PRO A 86 0.50 -11.64 -0.78
N THR A 87 0.32 -12.55 -1.73
CA THR A 87 -0.56 -13.72 -1.61
C THR A 87 0.26 -14.97 -1.89
N PRO A 88 1.18 -15.37 -0.98
CA PRO A 88 1.99 -16.54 -1.21
C PRO A 88 1.12 -17.82 -1.21
N LEU A 89 1.65 -18.87 -1.83
CA LEU A 89 1.00 -20.18 -1.81
C LEU A 89 1.26 -20.85 -0.46
N THR A 90 0.25 -21.56 0.04
CA THR A 90 0.38 -22.43 1.21
C THR A 90 1.12 -23.71 0.82
N LYS A 91 1.38 -24.60 1.79
CA LYS A 91 1.98 -25.91 1.52
C LYS A 91 1.12 -26.76 0.57
N GLN A 92 -0.19 -26.55 0.58
CA GLN A 92 -1.12 -27.22 -0.32
C GLN A 92 -1.26 -26.51 -1.68
N ARG A 93 -0.44 -25.52 -1.95
CA ARG A 93 -0.46 -24.67 -3.15
C ARG A 93 -1.76 -23.90 -3.35
N GLU A 94 -2.45 -23.60 -2.27
CA GLU A 94 -3.59 -22.69 -2.29
C GLU A 94 -3.13 -21.27 -2.00
N PRO A 95 -3.75 -20.22 -2.58
CA PRO A 95 -3.40 -18.85 -2.25
C PRO A 95 -3.63 -18.56 -0.76
N ASP A 96 -2.62 -17.98 -0.12
CA ASP A 96 -2.73 -17.56 1.27
C ASP A 96 -3.24 -16.12 1.31
N ILE A 97 -4.49 -15.94 1.70
CA ILE A 97 -5.14 -14.63 1.76
C ILE A 97 -5.03 -13.97 3.13
N SER A 98 -4.29 -14.57 4.07
CA SER A 98 -4.20 -14.03 5.44
C SER A 98 -3.66 -12.61 5.47
N PHE A 99 -2.67 -12.27 4.65
CA PHE A 99 -2.14 -10.90 4.58
C PHE A 99 -3.18 -9.89 4.10
N ILE A 100 -4.05 -10.29 3.16
CA ILE A 100 -5.12 -9.44 2.66
C ILE A 100 -6.15 -9.19 3.75
N LEU A 101 -6.55 -10.25 4.46
CA LEU A 101 -7.53 -10.16 5.54
C LEU A 101 -7.00 -9.34 6.71
N ASP A 102 -5.73 -9.57 7.08
CA ASP A 102 -5.09 -8.83 8.17
C ASP A 102 -4.99 -7.35 7.82
N THR A 103 -4.60 -7.03 6.59
CA THR A 103 -4.55 -5.65 6.10
C THR A 103 -5.94 -5.02 6.13
N GLY A 104 -6.96 -5.75 5.68
CA GLY A 104 -8.33 -5.26 5.73
C GLY A 104 -8.77 -4.92 7.15
N ARG A 105 -8.42 -5.75 8.12
CA ARG A 105 -8.71 -5.49 9.54
C ARG A 105 -7.98 -4.27 10.07
N GLU A 106 -6.73 -4.07 9.65
CA GLU A 106 -5.94 -2.91 10.07
C GLU A 106 -6.51 -1.58 9.56
N ILE A 107 -7.02 -1.55 8.34
CA ILE A 107 -7.53 -0.31 7.73
C ILE A 107 -9.02 -0.09 7.95
N ALA A 108 -9.79 -1.14 8.22
CA ALA A 108 -11.26 -1.05 8.35
C ALA A 108 -11.74 0.08 9.27
N PRO A 109 -11.13 0.29 10.48
CA PRO A 109 -11.57 1.37 11.36
C PRO A 109 -11.36 2.78 10.78
N TYR A 110 -10.53 2.91 9.75
CA TYR A 110 -10.15 4.19 9.19
C TYR A 110 -10.79 4.48 7.83
N ILE A 111 -11.54 3.52 7.29
CA ILE A 111 -12.24 3.67 6.02
C ILE A 111 -13.37 4.68 6.20
N GLN A 112 -13.46 5.62 5.27
CA GLN A 112 -14.51 6.63 5.27
C GLN A 112 -15.38 6.50 4.01
N ARG A 113 -16.59 7.02 4.12
CA ARG A 113 -17.52 7.04 3.00
C ARG A 113 -16.93 7.82 1.83
N GLY A 114 -17.01 7.26 0.64
CA GLY A 114 -16.48 7.88 -0.56
C GLY A 114 -15.07 7.44 -0.93
N MET A 115 -14.38 6.70 -0.07
CA MET A 115 -13.07 6.11 -0.42
C MET A 115 -13.23 4.98 -1.41
N VAL A 116 -12.31 4.92 -2.38
CA VAL A 116 -12.20 3.81 -3.33
C VAL A 116 -11.16 2.82 -2.80
N ILE A 117 -11.52 1.56 -2.70
CA ILE A 117 -10.62 0.50 -2.25
C ILE A 117 -10.30 -0.40 -3.42
N VAL A 118 -9.02 -0.55 -3.74
CA VAL A 118 -8.53 -1.35 -4.87
C VAL A 118 -7.57 -2.42 -4.36
N LEU A 119 -7.74 -3.65 -4.83
CA LEU A 119 -6.85 -4.75 -4.52
C LEU A 119 -5.97 -5.07 -5.73
N GLU A 120 -4.66 -4.85 -5.59
CA GLU A 120 -3.65 -5.03 -6.65
C GLU A 120 -2.68 -6.19 -6.34
N SER A 121 -3.12 -7.16 -5.58
CA SER A 121 -2.32 -8.35 -5.28
C SER A 121 -2.70 -9.49 -6.21
N THR A 122 -1.78 -10.44 -6.41
CA THR A 122 -2.09 -11.68 -7.12
C THR A 122 -3.04 -12.49 -6.26
N THR A 123 -4.31 -12.60 -6.70
CA THR A 123 -5.36 -13.29 -5.97
C THR A 123 -6.16 -14.18 -6.90
N PHE A 124 -7.04 -15.02 -6.34
CA PHE A 124 -8.00 -15.78 -7.12
C PHE A 124 -9.32 -15.00 -7.25
N PRO A 125 -10.14 -15.29 -8.26
CA PRO A 125 -11.43 -14.60 -8.43
C PRO A 125 -12.31 -14.72 -7.19
N GLY A 126 -12.98 -13.62 -6.85
CA GLY A 126 -13.89 -13.59 -5.71
C GLY A 126 -13.26 -13.23 -4.39
N THR A 127 -11.93 -13.10 -4.30
CA THR A 127 -11.25 -12.77 -3.04
C THR A 127 -11.79 -11.50 -2.39
N THR A 128 -12.01 -10.46 -3.17
CA THR A 128 -12.51 -9.19 -2.64
C THR A 128 -13.92 -9.33 -2.10
N ASP A 129 -14.81 -9.98 -2.85
CA ASP A 129 -16.22 -10.12 -2.46
C ASP A 129 -16.43 -11.14 -1.34
N GLU A 130 -15.73 -12.27 -1.41
CA GLU A 130 -15.95 -13.38 -0.48
C GLU A 130 -15.20 -13.25 0.82
N TYR A 131 -13.98 -12.68 0.81
CA TYR A 131 -13.10 -12.67 1.97
C TYR A 131 -12.79 -11.28 2.50
N LEU A 132 -12.43 -10.35 1.64
CA LEU A 132 -12.00 -9.01 2.08
C LEU A 132 -13.18 -8.10 2.39
N ARG A 133 -14.21 -8.11 1.56
CA ARG A 133 -15.36 -7.23 1.72
C ARG A 133 -16.06 -7.34 3.07
N PRO A 134 -16.27 -8.56 3.63
CA PRO A 134 -16.86 -8.68 4.96
C PRO A 134 -16.01 -8.08 6.08
N VAL A 135 -14.71 -7.90 5.88
CA VAL A 135 -13.79 -7.29 6.86
C VAL A 135 -13.89 -5.77 6.82
N LEU A 136 -14.12 -5.21 5.66
CA LEU A 136 -14.23 -3.76 5.46
C LEU A 136 -15.64 -3.26 5.69
#